data_fef707353ec7d9b78c5f9c28670c7631
#
_entry.id   fef707353ec7d9b78c5f9c28670c7631
#
_cell.length_a   1.000
_cell.length_b   1.000
_cell.length_c   1.000
_cell.angle_alpha   90.00
_cell.angle_beta   90.00
_cell.angle_gamma   90.00
#
_symmetry.space_group_name_H-M   'P 1'
#
loop_
_entity.id
_entity.type
_entity.pdbx_description
1 polymer ?
#
loop_
_entity_poly.entity_id
_entity_poly.type
_entity_poly.pdbx_seq_one_letter_code
_entity_poly.pdbx_strand_id
1 'polypeptide(L)'
;MKNKNILTILFLMLVLTVISCGNSNKKSDRIDAVEKEVVKAPEFNADSAYAYVGAQADFGPRVPNTKAHEECGEYLAQQLEKFGAKVYNQRADLIAWDGTILKARNIIGAYKPESKKRIMLCAHWDSRPYADNDPDPKNHHTHILGVNDGASGVGVLLEIARQIQQKEPALGIDIIFFDAEDYGTPEFYTGQPKQD
;
A
#
# COMPACT_ATOMS: atom_id res chain seq x y z
N MET A 1 43.93 60.27 41.51
CA MET A 1 43.17 59.22 42.24
C MET A 1 42.04 58.48 41.41
N LYS A 2 41.68 59.00 40.24
CA LYS A 2 40.59 58.35 39.44
C LYS A 2 40.96 57.08 38.68
N ASN A 3 42.27 56.91 38.29
CA ASN A 3 42.64 55.74 37.42
C ASN A 3 42.87 54.43 38.19
N LYS A 4 43.17 54.48 39.50
CA LYS A 4 43.36 53.25 40.31
C LYS A 4 42.10 52.49 40.53
N ASN A 5 40.97 53.17 40.66
CA ASN A 5 39.67 52.53 40.88
C ASN A 5 39.11 51.86 39.61
N ILE A 6 39.39 52.40 38.43
CA ILE A 6 38.98 51.81 37.15
C ILE A 6 39.72 50.52 36.87
N LEU A 7 41.03 50.49 37.19
CA LEU A 7 41.88 49.30 37.02
C LEU A 7 41.43 48.15 37.94
N THR A 8 41.02 48.50 39.18
CA THR A 8 40.52 47.53 40.17
C THR A 8 39.18 46.96 39.79
N ILE A 9 38.26 47.80 39.22
CA ILE A 9 36.95 47.37 38.74
C ILE A 9 37.10 46.46 37.50
N LEU A 10 38.02 46.81 36.58
CA LEU A 10 38.34 45.96 35.41
C LEU A 10 38.91 44.61 35.80
N PHE A 11 39.81 44.58 36.83
CA PHE A 11 40.35 43.33 37.32
C PHE A 11 39.33 42.47 38.06
N LEU A 12 38.39 43.10 38.80
CA LEU A 12 37.29 42.39 39.45
C LEU A 12 36.28 41.79 38.42
N MET A 13 36.01 42.50 37.32
CA MET A 13 35.17 41.97 36.24
C MET A 13 35.85 40.81 35.49
N LEU A 14 37.18 40.86 35.33
CA LEU A 14 37.91 39.77 34.66
C LEU A 14 37.92 38.49 35.50
N VAL A 15 37.95 38.61 36.82
CA VAL A 15 37.95 37.44 37.74
C VAL A 15 36.55 36.79 37.81
N LEU A 16 35.49 37.57 37.64
CA LEU A 16 34.09 37.03 37.61
C LEU A 16 33.77 36.21 36.35
N THR A 17 34.51 36.42 35.25
CA THR A 17 34.28 35.65 34.00
C THR A 17 34.92 34.27 33.99
N VAL A 18 35.86 33.96 34.87
CA VAL A 18 36.50 32.63 34.94
C VAL A 18 35.86 31.67 35.95
N ILE A 19 34.84 32.10 36.74
CA ILE A 19 34.17 31.22 37.71
C ILE A 19 32.89 30.59 37.13
N SER A 20 32.54 30.89 35.87
CA SER A 20 31.38 30.31 35.19
C SER A 20 31.64 29.00 34.47
N CYS A 21 32.76 28.31 34.73
CA CYS A 21 32.91 26.91 34.37
C CYS A 21 32.55 26.03 35.57
N GLY A 22 31.32 26.16 36.05
CA GLY A 22 30.72 25.24 36.99
C GLY A 22 30.40 23.92 36.28
N ASN A 23 31.02 22.90 36.81
CA ASN A 23 30.84 21.48 36.53
C ASN A 23 29.35 21.09 36.50
N SER A 24 28.69 21.26 35.35
CA SER A 24 27.44 20.59 35.14
C SER A 24 27.75 19.14 34.79
N ASN A 25 27.81 18.30 35.82
CA ASN A 25 27.51 16.88 35.69
C ASN A 25 26.10 16.75 35.13
N LYS A 26 25.91 17.04 33.82
CA LYS A 26 24.86 16.42 33.08
C LYS A 26 25.15 14.92 33.12
N LYS A 27 24.47 14.21 34.03
CA LYS A 27 24.14 12.81 33.77
C LYS A 27 23.56 12.82 32.35
N SER A 28 24.39 12.39 31.42
CA SER A 28 23.87 11.91 30.15
C SER A 28 22.91 10.80 30.56
N ASP A 29 21.60 11.08 30.57
CA ASP A 29 20.62 10.06 30.42
C ASP A 29 20.96 9.42 29.07
N ARG A 30 21.87 8.43 29.13
CA ARG A 30 21.91 7.42 28.07
C ARG A 30 20.51 6.87 28.05
N ILE A 31 19.71 7.38 27.12
CA ILE A 31 18.59 6.63 26.59
C ILE A 31 19.29 5.37 26.10
N ASP A 32 19.23 4.31 26.94
CA ASP A 32 19.61 2.99 26.48
C ASP A 32 18.79 2.81 25.19
N ALA A 33 19.50 2.89 24.08
CA ALA A 33 18.90 2.58 22.78
C ALA A 33 18.41 1.15 22.96
N VAL A 34 17.11 1.00 23.19
CA VAL A 34 16.47 -0.30 23.17
C VAL A 34 16.83 -0.85 21.81
N GLU A 35 17.76 -1.79 21.81
CA GLU A 35 18.17 -2.50 20.62
C GLU A 35 16.89 -3.10 20.04
N LYS A 36 16.35 -2.43 19.01
CA LYS A 36 15.12 -2.92 18.37
C LYS A 36 15.46 -4.29 17.83
N GLU A 37 14.90 -5.30 18.47
CA GLU A 37 14.98 -6.66 17.97
C GLU A 37 14.60 -6.65 16.48
N VAL A 38 15.55 -6.95 15.62
CA VAL A 38 15.34 -7.00 14.18
C VAL A 38 14.41 -8.19 13.92
N VAL A 39 13.14 -7.90 13.76
CA VAL A 39 12.14 -8.93 13.43
C VAL A 39 12.51 -9.52 12.08
N LYS A 40 13.00 -10.75 12.08
CA LYS A 40 13.29 -11.47 10.84
C LYS A 40 11.98 -11.78 10.12
N ALA A 41 11.75 -11.10 8.98
CA ALA A 41 10.62 -11.40 8.11
C ALA A 41 10.76 -12.81 7.51
N PRO A 42 9.66 -13.51 7.20
CA PRO A 42 9.69 -14.70 6.37
C PRO A 42 10.32 -14.40 5.01
N GLU A 43 10.90 -15.42 4.37
CA GLU A 43 11.47 -15.27 3.05
C GLU A 43 10.35 -15.17 2.00
N PHE A 44 10.34 -14.05 1.25
CA PHE A 44 9.40 -13.83 0.17
C PHE A 44 9.72 -14.73 -1.02
N ASN A 45 8.74 -15.50 -1.49
CA ASN A 45 8.90 -16.37 -2.64
C ASN A 45 8.42 -15.68 -3.93
N ALA A 46 9.37 -15.20 -4.72
CA ALA A 46 9.10 -14.48 -5.96
C ALA A 46 8.42 -15.37 -7.02
N ASP A 47 8.79 -16.67 -7.09
CA ASP A 47 8.18 -17.59 -8.04
C ASP A 47 6.70 -17.84 -7.71
N SER A 48 6.35 -17.93 -6.42
CA SER A 48 4.96 -18.03 -6.00
C SER A 48 4.18 -16.77 -6.36
N ALA A 49 4.73 -15.57 -6.10
CA ALA A 49 4.09 -14.31 -6.48
C ALA A 49 3.87 -14.25 -8.00
N TYR A 50 4.87 -14.63 -8.79
CA TYR A 50 4.76 -14.67 -10.24
C TYR A 50 3.72 -15.68 -10.74
N ALA A 51 3.63 -16.86 -10.09
CA ALA A 51 2.61 -17.85 -10.40
C ALA A 51 1.18 -17.32 -10.15
N TYR A 52 0.96 -16.53 -9.10
CA TYR A 52 -0.33 -15.87 -8.86
C TYR A 52 -0.67 -14.81 -9.91
N VAL A 53 0.34 -14.12 -10.47
CA VAL A 53 0.13 -13.22 -11.60
C VAL A 53 -0.31 -14.01 -12.84
N GLY A 54 0.40 -15.10 -13.16
CA GLY A 54 0.05 -15.99 -14.27
C GLY A 54 -1.36 -16.55 -14.16
N ALA A 55 -1.74 -17.04 -12.97
CA ALA A 55 -3.08 -17.56 -12.71
C ALA A 55 -4.20 -16.52 -12.96
N GLN A 56 -3.97 -15.24 -12.67
CA GLN A 56 -4.91 -14.17 -13.00
C GLN A 56 -4.99 -13.93 -14.50
N ALA A 57 -3.82 -13.94 -15.20
CA ALA A 57 -3.73 -13.76 -16.63
C ALA A 57 -4.44 -14.88 -17.42
N ASP A 58 -4.44 -16.10 -16.90
CA ASP A 58 -5.07 -17.28 -17.54
C ASP A 58 -6.60 -17.15 -17.65
N PHE A 59 -7.25 -16.34 -16.80
CA PHE A 59 -8.67 -16.01 -16.95
C PHE A 59 -8.94 -15.08 -18.15
N GLY A 60 -7.93 -14.36 -18.62
CA GLY A 60 -8.06 -13.31 -19.63
C GLY A 60 -8.23 -11.91 -19.03
N PRO A 61 -8.60 -10.92 -19.84
CA PRO A 61 -8.88 -9.56 -19.38
C PRO A 61 -9.99 -9.52 -18.33
N ARG A 62 -9.67 -9.02 -17.15
CA ARG A 62 -10.58 -8.96 -15.99
C ARG A 62 -11.40 -7.67 -15.99
N VAL A 63 -11.95 -7.34 -17.15
CA VAL A 63 -12.80 -6.16 -17.31
C VAL A 63 -14.12 -6.38 -16.57
N PRO A 64 -14.58 -5.42 -15.73
CA PRO A 64 -15.87 -5.51 -15.06
C PRO A 64 -17.03 -5.94 -15.98
N ASN A 65 -17.95 -6.73 -15.47
CA ASN A 65 -19.08 -7.34 -16.19
C ASN A 65 -18.72 -8.51 -17.13
N THR A 66 -17.47 -8.91 -17.25
CA THR A 66 -17.08 -10.08 -18.06
C THR A 66 -17.06 -11.37 -17.24
N LYS A 67 -17.13 -12.50 -17.92
CA LYS A 67 -17.00 -13.82 -17.30
C LYS A 67 -15.61 -13.98 -16.65
N ALA A 68 -14.55 -13.54 -17.32
CA ALA A 68 -13.18 -13.58 -16.81
C ALA A 68 -13.05 -12.82 -15.48
N HIS A 69 -13.69 -11.67 -15.37
CA HIS A 69 -13.74 -10.88 -14.16
C HIS A 69 -14.44 -11.64 -13.01
N GLU A 70 -15.63 -12.18 -13.22
CA GLU A 70 -16.34 -12.91 -12.16
C GLU A 70 -15.57 -14.16 -11.70
N GLU A 71 -15.04 -14.97 -12.65
CA GLU A 71 -14.29 -16.19 -12.33
C GLU A 71 -12.95 -15.89 -11.62
N CYS A 72 -12.23 -14.86 -12.05
CA CYS A 72 -11.02 -14.41 -11.36
C CYS A 72 -11.34 -13.88 -9.96
N GLY A 73 -12.40 -13.11 -9.79
CA GLY A 73 -12.83 -12.63 -8.48
C GLY A 73 -13.14 -13.77 -7.50
N GLU A 74 -13.77 -14.85 -7.96
CA GLU A 74 -13.99 -16.06 -7.15
C GLU A 74 -12.66 -16.73 -6.78
N TYR A 75 -11.74 -16.86 -7.73
CA TYR A 75 -10.39 -17.40 -7.48
C TYR A 75 -9.65 -16.58 -6.40
N LEU A 76 -9.65 -15.26 -6.50
CA LEU A 76 -8.95 -14.38 -5.56
C LEU A 76 -9.53 -14.50 -4.14
N ALA A 77 -10.86 -14.54 -4.00
CA ALA A 77 -11.52 -14.75 -2.73
C ALA A 77 -11.11 -16.10 -2.11
N GLN A 78 -11.14 -17.17 -2.89
CA GLN A 78 -10.73 -18.51 -2.46
C GLN A 78 -9.25 -18.58 -2.06
N GLN A 79 -8.35 -17.85 -2.74
CA GLN A 79 -6.94 -17.80 -2.34
C GLN A 79 -6.76 -17.12 -0.98
N LEU A 80 -7.44 -16.01 -0.71
CA LEU A 80 -7.39 -15.36 0.59
C LEU A 80 -7.95 -16.25 1.71
N GLU A 81 -9.07 -16.96 1.46
CA GLU A 81 -9.64 -17.94 2.39
C GLU A 81 -8.66 -19.09 2.66
N LYS A 82 -8.07 -19.64 1.62
CA LYS A 82 -7.04 -20.71 1.70
C LYS A 82 -5.87 -20.29 2.59
N PHE A 83 -5.50 -19.01 2.56
CA PHE A 83 -4.43 -18.46 3.40
C PHE A 83 -4.92 -17.95 4.76
N GLY A 84 -6.12 -18.32 5.18
CA GLY A 84 -6.63 -18.11 6.53
C GLY A 84 -7.26 -16.75 6.79
N ALA A 85 -7.51 -15.94 5.75
CA ALA A 85 -8.24 -14.70 5.90
C ALA A 85 -9.74 -14.95 6.12
N LYS A 86 -10.37 -14.11 6.93
CA LYS A 86 -11.82 -13.94 6.88
C LYS A 86 -12.17 -13.05 5.69
N VAL A 87 -12.83 -13.63 4.66
CA VAL A 87 -13.09 -12.93 3.42
C VAL A 87 -14.47 -12.26 3.41
N TYR A 88 -14.50 -11.03 2.91
CA TYR A 88 -15.71 -10.27 2.66
C TYR A 88 -15.72 -9.82 1.21
N ASN A 89 -16.86 -10.02 0.55
CA ASN A 89 -17.10 -9.54 -0.81
C ASN A 89 -18.01 -8.32 -0.75
N GLN A 90 -17.46 -7.15 -1.01
CA GLN A 90 -18.22 -5.91 -1.08
C GLN A 90 -18.64 -5.67 -2.53
N ARG A 91 -19.90 -6.03 -2.85
CA ARG A 91 -20.47 -5.85 -4.19
C ARG A 91 -21.24 -4.54 -4.26
N ALA A 92 -21.10 -3.82 -5.38
CA ALA A 92 -21.82 -2.59 -5.66
C ALA A 92 -22.06 -2.42 -7.17
N ASP A 93 -23.14 -1.73 -7.50
CA ASP A 93 -23.38 -1.22 -8.85
C ASP A 93 -22.79 0.18 -8.93
N LEU A 94 -21.79 0.37 -9.79
CA LEU A 94 -21.12 1.65 -10.01
C LEU A 94 -21.49 2.17 -11.40
N ILE A 95 -21.70 3.49 -11.52
CA ILE A 95 -21.94 4.10 -12.81
C ILE A 95 -20.59 4.58 -13.36
N ALA A 96 -20.19 4.04 -14.52
CA ALA A 96 -18.98 4.41 -15.21
C ALA A 96 -19.13 5.74 -15.95
N TRP A 97 -18.02 6.31 -16.42
CA TRP A 97 -17.96 7.57 -17.17
C TRP A 97 -18.85 7.64 -18.42
N ASP A 98 -19.15 6.48 -19.01
CA ASP A 98 -19.99 6.33 -20.22
C ASP A 98 -21.47 5.98 -19.88
N GLY A 99 -21.80 5.88 -18.57
CA GLY A 99 -23.11 5.47 -18.06
C GLY A 99 -23.29 3.96 -17.98
N THR A 100 -22.26 3.16 -18.21
CA THR A 100 -22.31 1.70 -18.01
C THR A 100 -22.41 1.38 -16.52
N ILE A 101 -23.31 0.49 -16.14
CA ILE A 101 -23.41 -0.03 -14.77
C ILE A 101 -22.40 -1.17 -14.60
N LEU A 102 -21.38 -0.94 -13.79
CA LEU A 102 -20.37 -1.93 -13.46
C LEU A 102 -20.81 -2.72 -12.21
N LYS A 103 -20.81 -4.03 -12.31
CA LYS A 103 -21.06 -4.96 -11.19
C LYS A 103 -19.74 -5.15 -10.43
N ALA A 104 -19.35 -4.15 -9.68
CA ALA A 104 -18.07 -4.13 -8.98
C ALA A 104 -18.06 -5.04 -7.75
N ARG A 105 -16.87 -5.59 -7.42
CA ARG A 105 -16.62 -6.48 -6.29
C ARG A 105 -15.28 -6.21 -5.66
N ASN A 106 -15.21 -5.41 -4.60
CA ASN A 106 -14.02 -5.37 -3.77
C ASN A 106 -13.93 -6.65 -2.94
N ILE A 107 -12.73 -7.25 -2.88
CA ILE A 107 -12.45 -8.47 -2.13
C ILE A 107 -11.56 -8.13 -0.96
N ILE A 108 -12.03 -8.38 0.26
CA ILE A 108 -11.34 -7.99 1.49
C ILE A 108 -11.00 -9.24 2.28
N GLY A 109 -9.71 -9.50 2.49
CA GLY A 109 -9.21 -10.57 3.36
C GLY A 109 -8.72 -10.00 4.69
N ALA A 110 -9.44 -10.27 5.78
CA ALA A 110 -9.10 -9.76 7.10
C ALA A 110 -8.40 -10.83 7.94
N TYR A 111 -7.19 -10.53 8.40
CA TYR A 111 -6.44 -11.31 9.38
C TYR A 111 -6.53 -10.63 10.74
N LYS A 112 -6.76 -11.39 11.81
CA LYS A 112 -7.03 -10.89 13.17
C LYS A 112 -8.05 -9.73 13.15
N PRO A 113 -9.29 -9.97 12.71
CA PRO A 113 -10.29 -8.92 12.54
C PRO A 113 -10.64 -8.21 13.86
N GLU A 114 -10.41 -8.83 15.01
CA GLU A 114 -10.61 -8.27 16.35
C GLU A 114 -9.50 -7.29 16.79
N SER A 115 -8.35 -7.29 16.12
CA SER A 115 -7.22 -6.42 16.46
C SER A 115 -7.56 -4.96 16.23
N LYS A 116 -7.34 -4.10 17.23
CA LYS A 116 -7.54 -2.66 17.13
C LYS A 116 -6.42 -1.95 16.36
N LYS A 117 -5.23 -2.55 16.34
CA LYS A 117 -4.08 -2.05 15.55
C LYS A 117 -4.03 -2.85 14.26
N ARG A 118 -4.31 -2.21 13.15
CA ARG A 118 -4.39 -2.84 11.84
C ARG A 118 -3.60 -2.05 10.82
N ILE A 119 -3.15 -2.73 9.78
CA ILE A 119 -2.61 -2.12 8.55
C ILE A 119 -3.44 -2.62 7.37
N MET A 120 -3.52 -1.79 6.34
CA MET A 120 -4.17 -2.10 5.07
C MET A 120 -3.10 -2.25 3.99
N LEU A 121 -3.21 -3.32 3.22
CA LEU A 121 -2.43 -3.57 2.01
C LEU A 121 -3.42 -3.70 0.87
N CYS A 122 -3.20 -3.00 -0.24
CA CYS A 122 -4.16 -2.99 -1.32
C CYS A 122 -3.53 -2.96 -2.72
N ALA A 123 -4.26 -3.47 -3.68
CA ALA A 123 -4.02 -3.36 -5.12
C ALA A 123 -5.37 -3.44 -5.82
N HIS A 124 -5.49 -2.95 -7.07
CA HIS A 124 -6.65 -3.27 -7.89
C HIS A 124 -6.44 -4.60 -8.61
N TRP A 125 -7.55 -5.26 -8.99
CA TRP A 125 -7.49 -6.58 -9.61
C TRP A 125 -8.16 -6.64 -10.98
N ASP A 126 -8.98 -5.64 -11.30
CA ASP A 126 -9.57 -5.47 -12.62
C ASP A 126 -8.52 -5.09 -13.67
N SER A 127 -8.89 -5.09 -14.93
CA SER A 127 -8.06 -4.63 -16.02
C SER A 127 -8.82 -3.68 -16.94
N ARG A 128 -8.04 -2.81 -17.58
CA ARG A 128 -8.55 -1.76 -18.46
C ARG A 128 -9.28 -2.34 -19.68
N PRO A 129 -10.49 -1.83 -20.01
CA PRO A 129 -11.24 -2.28 -21.18
C PRO A 129 -10.68 -1.78 -22.50
N TYR A 130 -9.69 -0.91 -22.49
CA TYR A 130 -9.14 -0.23 -23.67
C TYR A 130 -7.62 -0.33 -23.72
N ALA A 131 -7.07 -0.61 -24.90
CA ALA A 131 -5.63 -0.48 -25.18
C ALA A 131 -5.33 0.91 -25.75
N ASP A 132 -5.83 1.96 -25.11
CA ASP A 132 -5.85 3.34 -25.60
C ASP A 132 -4.48 3.99 -25.69
N ASN A 133 -3.44 3.40 -25.09
CA ASN A 133 -2.03 3.78 -25.25
C ASN A 133 -1.29 2.92 -26.29
N ASP A 134 -1.96 2.00 -26.99
CA ASP A 134 -1.33 1.23 -28.08
C ASP A 134 -0.96 2.16 -29.23
N PRO A 135 0.25 2.07 -29.81
CA PRO A 135 0.67 2.89 -30.94
C PRO A 135 -0.17 2.69 -32.22
N ASP A 136 -0.84 1.53 -32.38
CA ASP A 136 -1.81 1.30 -33.45
C ASP A 136 -3.25 1.59 -32.97
N PRO A 137 -3.91 2.66 -33.48
CA PRO A 137 -5.27 3.00 -33.06
C PRO A 137 -6.32 1.89 -33.29
N LYS A 138 -6.02 0.91 -34.15
CA LYS A 138 -6.92 -0.24 -34.37
C LYS A 138 -7.07 -1.10 -33.13
N ASN A 139 -6.09 -1.07 -32.23
CA ASN A 139 -6.09 -1.83 -30.99
C ASN A 139 -6.81 -1.11 -29.85
N HIS A 140 -7.10 0.18 -29.95
CA HIS A 140 -7.60 1.00 -28.84
C HIS A 140 -8.87 0.44 -28.17
N HIS A 141 -9.72 -0.27 -28.91
CA HIS A 141 -10.95 -0.88 -28.40
C HIS A 141 -10.76 -2.34 -27.94
N THR A 142 -9.53 -2.83 -27.86
CA THR A 142 -9.26 -4.17 -27.34
C THR A 142 -9.02 -4.13 -25.84
N HIS A 143 -9.48 -5.16 -25.12
CA HIS A 143 -9.22 -5.30 -23.69
C HIS A 143 -7.73 -5.67 -23.47
N ILE A 144 -7.10 -5.04 -22.49
CA ILE A 144 -5.74 -5.42 -22.10
C ILE A 144 -5.75 -6.56 -21.08
N LEU A 145 -4.69 -7.37 -21.10
CA LEU A 145 -4.56 -8.49 -20.15
C LEU A 145 -4.25 -8.04 -18.72
N GLY A 146 -3.72 -6.83 -18.52
CA GLY A 146 -3.46 -6.25 -17.21
C GLY A 146 -2.53 -7.09 -16.33
N VAL A 147 -1.45 -7.66 -16.91
CA VAL A 147 -0.51 -8.53 -16.17
C VAL A 147 0.31 -7.74 -15.16
N ASN A 148 0.84 -6.60 -15.60
CA ASN A 148 1.59 -5.70 -14.71
C ASN A 148 0.61 -4.79 -13.95
N ASP A 149 -0.33 -4.21 -14.67
CA ASP A 149 -1.36 -3.31 -14.16
C ASP A 149 -2.65 -4.11 -13.89
N GLY A 150 -2.87 -4.28 -12.74
CA GLY A 150 -3.41 -4.76 -11.51
C GLY A 150 -2.86 -6.11 -11.05
N ALA A 151 -2.67 -7.13 -11.94
CA ALA A 151 -2.37 -8.50 -11.49
C ALA A 151 -1.04 -8.62 -10.72
N SER A 152 -0.03 -7.79 -11.02
CA SER A 152 1.27 -7.87 -10.33
C SER A 152 1.15 -7.51 -8.85
N GLY A 153 0.43 -6.43 -8.54
CA GLY A 153 0.18 -6.01 -7.15
C GLY A 153 -0.58 -7.09 -6.36
N VAL A 154 -1.62 -7.67 -6.97
CA VAL A 154 -2.39 -8.76 -6.39
C VAL A 154 -1.53 -10.00 -6.16
N GLY A 155 -0.66 -10.36 -7.12
CA GLY A 155 0.26 -11.49 -6.99
C GLY A 155 1.22 -11.35 -5.79
N VAL A 156 1.76 -10.14 -5.59
CA VAL A 156 2.57 -9.81 -4.40
C VAL A 156 1.75 -9.96 -3.12
N LEU A 157 0.52 -9.44 -3.09
CA LEU A 157 -0.34 -9.50 -1.90
C LEU A 157 -0.80 -10.93 -1.58
N LEU A 158 -1.00 -11.79 -2.56
CA LEU A 158 -1.29 -13.22 -2.34
C LEU A 158 -0.08 -13.95 -1.75
N GLU A 159 1.15 -13.63 -2.17
CA GLU A 159 2.34 -14.18 -1.54
C GLU A 159 2.48 -13.68 -0.08
N ILE A 160 2.19 -12.40 0.18
CA ILE A 160 2.14 -11.88 1.55
C ILE A 160 1.08 -12.61 2.38
N ALA A 161 -0.10 -12.87 1.82
CA ALA A 161 -1.16 -13.66 2.46
C ALA A 161 -0.67 -15.07 2.84
N ARG A 162 0.07 -15.73 1.94
CA ARG A 162 0.70 -17.02 2.20
C ARG A 162 1.73 -16.94 3.33
N GLN A 163 2.51 -15.86 3.42
CA GLN A 163 3.45 -15.63 4.51
C GLN A 163 2.74 -15.40 5.85
N ILE A 164 1.63 -14.65 5.85
CA ILE A 164 0.81 -14.43 7.05
C ILE A 164 0.29 -15.74 7.60
N GLN A 165 -0.14 -16.66 6.74
CA GLN A 165 -0.59 -18.00 7.14
C GLN A 165 0.54 -18.79 7.83
N GLN A 166 1.79 -18.66 7.37
CA GLN A 166 2.94 -19.36 7.96
C GLN A 166 3.40 -18.76 9.29
N LYS A 167 3.33 -17.44 9.39
CA LYS A 167 3.73 -16.69 10.58
C LYS A 167 2.77 -15.53 10.82
N GLU A 168 1.85 -15.74 11.73
CA GLU A 168 0.85 -14.75 12.07
C GLU A 168 1.49 -13.48 12.65
N PRO A 169 1.19 -12.28 12.11
CA PRO A 169 1.73 -11.03 12.60
C PRO A 169 1.10 -10.59 13.93
N ALA A 170 1.77 -9.69 14.66
CA ALA A 170 1.25 -9.11 15.89
C ALA A 170 0.06 -8.15 15.65
N LEU A 171 -0.07 -7.62 14.44
CA LEU A 171 -1.11 -6.67 14.02
C LEU A 171 -2.23 -7.37 13.27
N GLY A 172 -3.42 -6.76 13.23
CA GLY A 172 -4.42 -7.09 12.23
C GLY A 172 -3.97 -6.60 10.86
N ILE A 173 -4.30 -7.37 9.82
CA ILE A 173 -4.00 -7.00 8.43
C ILE A 173 -5.28 -7.14 7.61
N ASP A 174 -5.57 -6.11 6.81
CA ASP A 174 -6.60 -6.16 5.77
C ASP A 174 -5.91 -6.12 4.42
N ILE A 175 -6.07 -7.18 3.63
CA ILE A 175 -5.68 -7.21 2.23
C ILE A 175 -6.92 -6.91 1.41
N ILE A 176 -6.87 -5.86 0.60
CA ILE A 176 -8.01 -5.41 -0.20
C ILE A 176 -7.63 -5.42 -1.67
N PHE A 177 -8.39 -6.17 -2.47
CA PHE A 177 -8.35 -6.11 -3.91
C PHE A 177 -9.51 -5.22 -4.37
N PHE A 178 -9.17 -4.00 -4.82
CA PHE A 178 -10.13 -3.04 -5.33
C PHE A 178 -10.54 -3.39 -6.76
N ASP A 179 -11.79 -3.09 -7.08
CA ASP A 179 -12.39 -3.35 -8.39
C ASP A 179 -12.78 -2.06 -9.08
N ALA A 180 -12.88 -2.11 -10.42
CA ALA A 180 -13.30 -1.01 -11.27
C ALA A 180 -12.39 0.24 -11.21
N GLU A 181 -11.15 0.09 -10.77
CA GLU A 181 -10.17 1.17 -10.72
C GLU A 181 -9.78 1.62 -12.13
N ASP A 182 -9.61 0.65 -13.03
CA ASP A 182 -9.03 0.87 -14.36
C ASP A 182 -10.08 1.13 -15.45
N TYR A 183 -11.37 1.23 -15.07
CA TYR A 183 -12.47 1.57 -15.99
C TYR A 183 -12.61 3.09 -16.17
N GLY A 184 -11.48 3.79 -16.35
CA GLY A 184 -11.44 5.23 -16.59
C GLY A 184 -11.77 5.65 -18.02
N THR A 185 -11.95 6.96 -18.23
CA THR A 185 -12.16 7.54 -19.57
C THR A 185 -10.94 7.25 -20.46
N PRO A 186 -11.13 6.66 -21.65
CA PRO A 186 -10.00 6.37 -22.55
C PRO A 186 -9.44 7.62 -23.22
N GLU A 187 -8.16 7.59 -23.58
CA GLU A 187 -7.43 8.70 -24.19
C GLU A 187 -8.05 9.18 -25.53
N PHE A 188 -8.70 8.29 -26.27
CA PHE A 188 -9.35 8.65 -27.53
C PHE A 188 -10.73 9.31 -27.36
N TYR A 189 -11.24 9.42 -26.11
CA TYR A 189 -12.54 10.02 -25.85
C TYR A 189 -12.41 11.55 -25.69
N THR A 190 -13.07 12.30 -26.58
CA THR A 190 -13.02 13.77 -26.61
C THR A 190 -14.27 14.46 -26.02
N GLY A 191 -15.26 13.68 -25.58
CA GLY A 191 -16.47 14.19 -24.96
C GLY A 191 -16.31 14.52 -23.47
N GLN A 192 -17.39 15.05 -22.86
CA GLN A 192 -17.46 15.16 -21.41
C GLN A 192 -17.99 13.84 -20.84
N PRO A 193 -17.43 13.34 -19.71
CA PRO A 193 -18.01 12.20 -19.01
C PRO A 193 -19.47 12.48 -18.67
N LYS A 194 -20.30 11.46 -18.76
CA LYS A 194 -21.70 11.57 -18.28
C LYS A 194 -21.66 11.76 -16.76
N GLN A 195 -22.17 12.90 -16.33
CA GLN A 195 -22.38 13.17 -14.91
C GLN A 195 -23.87 12.90 -14.61
N ASP A 196 -24.14 12.18 -13.55
CA ASP A 196 -25.48 12.00 -12.99
C ASP A 196 -25.93 13.24 -12.22
#